data_cc24f049ec61fe00fc73c9a52e2781d8
#
_entry.id   cc24f049ec61fe00fc73c9a52e2781d8
#
_cell.length_a   1.000
_cell.length_b   1.000
_cell.length_c   1.000
_cell.angle_alpha   90.00
_cell.angle_beta   90.00
_cell.angle_gamma   90.00
#
_symmetry.space_group_name_H-M   'P 1'
#
loop_
_entity.id
_entity.type
_entity.pdbx_description
1 polymer ?
#
loop_
_entity_poly.entity_id
_entity_poly.type
_entity_poly.pdbx_seq_one_letter_code
_entity_poly.pdbx_strand_id
1 'polypeptide(L)'
;GFVGHVAPVATYTHALGCSITGGHVYRGNRYPGLVGTYLYGDYCSGRIFGLTRGPGGVTATQLLDTPLEIVTFAVDELGEMYVVDGTTSDIYALSDGPPVSGGVVIGAGFTGAWYDPAQDGHGLLIEVLPGNQMLVAWYTFRPEGGQAWVIGVGPISGDRAVIPMTIPAGGRFIPNFDPAAITRPAWGTITVRFNDCNNGVVDYQST
;
A
#
# COMPACT_ATOMS: atom_id res chain seq x y z
N GLY A 1 -36.52 -15.83 -27.04
CA GLY A 1 -35.65 -16.02 -25.91
C GLY A 1 -34.19 -16.13 -26.34
N PHE A 2 -33.26 -15.62 -25.59
CA PHE A 2 -31.82 -15.80 -25.87
C PHE A 2 -31.45 -17.25 -25.56
N VAL A 3 -30.89 -17.95 -26.54
CA VAL A 3 -30.38 -19.31 -26.36
C VAL A 3 -28.99 -19.18 -25.73
N GLY A 4 -28.74 -19.90 -24.61
CA GLY A 4 -27.41 -19.96 -23.98
C GLY A 4 -27.14 -18.90 -22.91
N HIS A 5 -28.16 -18.24 -22.33
CA HIS A 5 -27.91 -17.37 -21.19
C HIS A 5 -27.54 -18.20 -19.94
N VAL A 6 -26.62 -17.71 -19.16
CA VAL A 6 -26.20 -18.29 -17.89
C VAL A 6 -26.93 -17.55 -16.76
N ALA A 7 -27.52 -18.31 -15.84
CA ALA A 7 -28.19 -17.74 -14.68
C ALA A 7 -27.19 -17.03 -13.76
N PRO A 8 -27.60 -15.97 -13.03
CA PRO A 8 -26.75 -15.34 -12.03
C PRO A 8 -26.27 -16.35 -10.98
N VAL A 9 -24.99 -16.24 -10.60
CA VAL A 9 -24.38 -17.11 -9.57
C VAL A 9 -24.74 -16.67 -8.15
N ALA A 10 -25.16 -15.41 -7.97
CA ALA A 10 -25.67 -14.85 -6.72
C ALA A 10 -26.73 -13.79 -7.04
N THR A 11 -27.72 -13.68 -6.18
CA THR A 11 -28.79 -12.67 -6.25
C THR A 11 -29.15 -12.24 -4.84
N TYR A 12 -29.68 -11.03 -4.70
CA TYR A 12 -30.35 -10.57 -3.48
C TYR A 12 -31.61 -9.77 -3.82
N THR A 13 -32.47 -9.58 -2.83
CA THR A 13 -33.73 -8.83 -2.99
C THR A 13 -33.51 -7.35 -2.74
N HIS A 14 -34.45 -6.51 -3.18
CA HIS A 14 -34.44 -5.06 -2.91
C HIS A 14 -34.49 -4.69 -1.42
N ALA A 15 -34.67 -5.65 -0.53
CA ALA A 15 -34.51 -5.42 0.91
C ALA A 15 -33.03 -5.22 1.35
N LEU A 16 -32.08 -5.68 0.53
CA LEU A 16 -30.65 -5.55 0.82
C LEU A 16 -29.96 -4.45 0.01
N GLY A 17 -30.57 -4.01 -1.09
CA GLY A 17 -29.99 -3.00 -1.95
C GLY A 17 -30.83 -2.75 -3.20
N CYS A 18 -30.41 -1.85 -4.06
CA CYS A 18 -31.16 -1.46 -5.24
C CYS A 18 -30.46 -1.71 -6.57
N SER A 19 -29.13 -1.62 -6.60
CA SER A 19 -28.37 -1.70 -7.84
C SER A 19 -26.97 -2.25 -7.59
N ILE A 20 -26.70 -3.41 -8.19
CA ILE A 20 -25.39 -4.05 -8.07
C ILE A 20 -24.34 -3.27 -8.89
N THR A 21 -23.29 -2.87 -8.22
CA THR A 21 -22.06 -2.39 -8.85
C THR A 21 -21.05 -3.54 -8.92
N GLY A 22 -20.69 -3.93 -10.15
CA GLY A 22 -19.70 -4.98 -10.39
C GLY A 22 -18.31 -4.55 -9.91
N GLY A 23 -17.47 -5.53 -9.61
CA GLY A 23 -16.14 -5.30 -9.07
C GLY A 23 -15.10 -6.24 -9.67
N HIS A 24 -14.13 -6.64 -8.84
CA HIS A 24 -12.98 -7.43 -9.27
C HIS A 24 -12.72 -8.62 -8.33
N VAL A 25 -11.96 -9.59 -8.84
CA VAL A 25 -11.38 -10.64 -7.98
C VAL A 25 -10.16 -10.04 -7.28
N TYR A 26 -10.16 -10.05 -5.94
CA TYR A 26 -9.03 -9.58 -5.17
C TYR A 26 -7.79 -10.46 -5.41
N ARG A 27 -6.70 -9.83 -5.80
CA ARG A 27 -5.40 -10.46 -6.11
C ARG A 27 -4.22 -9.80 -5.40
N GLY A 28 -4.50 -8.82 -4.55
CA GLY A 28 -3.51 -8.19 -3.70
C GLY A 28 -2.93 -9.15 -2.66
N ASN A 29 -1.91 -8.73 -2.01
CA ASN A 29 -1.23 -9.51 -0.97
C ASN A 29 -1.38 -8.91 0.43
N ARG A 30 -1.96 -7.72 0.52
CA ARG A 30 -2.18 -7.03 1.80
C ARG A 30 -3.20 -7.76 2.67
N TYR A 31 -4.23 -8.37 2.06
CA TYR A 31 -5.29 -9.11 2.73
C TYR A 31 -5.37 -10.55 2.22
N PRO A 32 -4.48 -11.45 2.70
CA PRO A 32 -4.41 -12.82 2.20
C PRO A 32 -5.72 -13.61 2.30
N GLY A 33 -6.56 -13.30 3.29
CA GLY A 33 -7.88 -13.91 3.46
C GLY A 33 -8.90 -13.54 2.37
N LEU A 34 -8.65 -12.49 1.60
CA LEU A 34 -9.50 -12.08 0.49
C LEU A 34 -9.03 -12.61 -0.88
N VAL A 35 -7.84 -13.18 -0.97
CA VAL A 35 -7.28 -13.63 -2.25
C VAL A 35 -8.21 -14.65 -2.91
N GLY A 36 -8.58 -14.36 -4.18
CA GLY A 36 -9.51 -15.18 -4.95
C GLY A 36 -10.99 -14.88 -4.72
N THR A 37 -11.33 -13.97 -3.81
CA THR A 37 -12.70 -13.51 -3.58
C THR A 37 -13.07 -12.45 -4.64
N TYR A 38 -14.22 -12.63 -5.31
CA TYR A 38 -14.79 -11.57 -6.17
C TYR A 38 -15.56 -10.60 -5.29
N LEU A 39 -15.14 -9.33 -5.28
CA LEU A 39 -15.76 -8.27 -4.50
C LEU A 39 -16.69 -7.45 -5.40
N TYR A 40 -17.89 -7.13 -4.90
CA TYR A 40 -18.86 -6.29 -5.57
C TYR A 40 -19.67 -5.51 -4.53
N GLY A 41 -20.36 -4.45 -4.95
CA GLY A 41 -21.10 -3.59 -4.05
C GLY A 41 -22.52 -3.35 -4.51
N ASP A 42 -23.27 -2.65 -3.66
CA ASP A 42 -24.57 -2.08 -4.00
C ASP A 42 -24.52 -0.55 -3.91
N TYR A 43 -24.97 0.12 -4.96
CA TYR A 43 -24.95 1.57 -5.08
C TYR A 43 -25.76 2.26 -3.97
N CYS A 44 -26.98 1.76 -3.68
CA CYS A 44 -27.87 2.46 -2.76
C CYS A 44 -27.56 2.20 -1.28
N SER A 45 -27.12 0.99 -0.97
CA SER A 45 -26.95 0.60 0.42
C SER A 45 -25.52 0.70 0.91
N GLY A 46 -24.54 0.93 0.01
CA GLY A 46 -23.12 0.98 0.35
C GLY A 46 -22.53 -0.36 0.82
N ARG A 47 -23.31 -1.46 0.70
CA ARG A 47 -22.83 -2.77 1.12
C ARG A 47 -21.82 -3.34 0.13
N ILE A 48 -20.77 -3.95 0.66
CA ILE A 48 -19.78 -4.68 -0.11
C ILE A 48 -19.89 -6.17 0.21
N PHE A 49 -19.95 -6.97 -0.82
CA PHE A 49 -20.09 -8.42 -0.76
C PHE A 49 -18.87 -9.11 -1.36
N GLY A 50 -18.54 -10.29 -0.85
CA GLY A 50 -17.57 -11.20 -1.41
C GLY A 50 -18.22 -12.47 -1.92
N LEU A 51 -17.86 -12.89 -3.15
CA LEU A 51 -18.18 -14.21 -3.70
C LEU A 51 -16.95 -15.10 -3.62
N THR A 52 -17.10 -16.23 -2.96
CA THR A 52 -16.09 -17.28 -2.93
C THR A 52 -16.61 -18.55 -3.58
N ARG A 53 -15.74 -19.31 -4.24
CA ARG A 53 -16.06 -20.59 -4.84
C ARG A 53 -15.42 -21.71 -4.02
N GLY A 54 -16.24 -22.61 -3.52
CA GLY A 54 -15.82 -23.80 -2.80
C GLY A 54 -16.42 -25.09 -3.38
N PRO A 55 -16.15 -26.26 -2.75
CA PRO A 55 -16.70 -27.55 -3.20
C PRO A 55 -18.25 -27.59 -3.22
N GLY A 56 -18.91 -26.78 -2.38
CA GLY A 56 -20.38 -26.66 -2.31
C GLY A 56 -20.99 -25.63 -3.27
N GLY A 57 -20.19 -25.01 -4.14
CA GLY A 57 -20.67 -23.98 -5.08
C GLY A 57 -20.15 -22.59 -4.73
N VAL A 58 -20.92 -21.56 -5.12
CA VAL A 58 -20.60 -20.16 -4.86
C VAL A 58 -21.32 -19.69 -3.60
N THR A 59 -20.59 -19.02 -2.71
CA THR A 59 -21.13 -18.40 -1.50
C THR A 59 -20.97 -16.89 -1.58
N ALA A 60 -22.05 -16.14 -1.32
CA ALA A 60 -22.05 -14.69 -1.19
C ALA A 60 -22.07 -14.34 0.30
N THR A 61 -21.14 -13.50 0.73
CA THR A 61 -21.05 -13.01 2.11
C THR A 61 -20.97 -11.49 2.11
N GLN A 62 -21.78 -10.82 2.93
CA GLN A 62 -21.61 -9.38 3.17
C GLN A 62 -20.34 -9.19 4.00
N LEU A 63 -19.43 -8.38 3.49
CA LEU A 63 -18.14 -8.09 4.13
C LEU A 63 -18.16 -6.74 4.86
N LEU A 64 -18.75 -5.73 4.24
CA LEU A 64 -18.82 -4.38 4.81
C LEU A 64 -20.22 -3.80 4.64
N ASP A 65 -20.57 -2.88 5.54
CA ASP A 65 -21.73 -1.98 5.46
C ASP A 65 -21.19 -0.56 5.59
N THR A 66 -21.28 0.23 4.52
CA THR A 66 -20.69 1.56 4.44
C THR A 66 -21.77 2.59 4.07
N PRO A 67 -21.57 3.88 4.36
CA PRO A 67 -22.47 4.93 3.93
C PRO A 67 -22.25 5.41 2.49
N LEU A 68 -21.41 4.70 1.69
CA LEU A 68 -20.99 5.13 0.36
C LEU A 68 -22.07 4.84 -0.71
N GLU A 69 -22.17 5.69 -1.71
CA GLU A 69 -22.84 5.38 -2.98
C GLU A 69 -21.83 4.79 -3.95
N ILE A 70 -21.71 3.46 -3.95
CA ILE A 70 -20.64 2.74 -4.66
C ILE A 70 -20.89 2.77 -6.17
N VAL A 71 -20.13 3.60 -6.91
CA VAL A 71 -20.27 3.73 -8.37
C VAL A 71 -19.35 2.80 -9.15
N THR A 72 -18.17 2.48 -8.62
CA THR A 72 -17.23 1.55 -9.27
C THR A 72 -16.20 1.01 -8.30
N PHE A 73 -15.53 -0.07 -8.72
CA PHE A 73 -14.33 -0.61 -8.10
C PHE A 73 -13.16 -0.44 -9.06
N ALA A 74 -11.96 -0.29 -8.52
CA ALA A 74 -10.70 -0.28 -9.25
C ALA A 74 -9.69 -1.19 -8.56
N VAL A 75 -8.67 -1.59 -9.29
CA VAL A 75 -7.52 -2.31 -8.74
C VAL A 75 -6.25 -1.62 -9.22
N ASP A 76 -5.25 -1.56 -8.35
CA ASP A 76 -3.92 -1.09 -8.72
C ASP A 76 -3.07 -2.23 -9.31
N GLU A 77 -1.86 -1.89 -9.70
CA GLU A 77 -0.89 -2.84 -10.28
C GLU A 77 -0.43 -3.94 -9.31
N LEU A 78 -0.63 -3.74 -7.99
CA LEU A 78 -0.35 -4.73 -6.95
C LEU A 78 -1.57 -5.62 -6.68
N GLY A 79 -2.71 -5.37 -7.35
CA GLY A 79 -3.95 -6.10 -7.15
C GLY A 79 -4.75 -5.67 -5.92
N GLU A 80 -4.38 -4.55 -5.30
CA GLU A 80 -5.12 -3.96 -4.19
C GLU A 80 -6.37 -3.25 -4.72
N MET A 81 -7.45 -3.28 -3.93
CA MET A 81 -8.76 -2.83 -4.39
C MET A 81 -9.17 -1.50 -3.78
N TYR A 82 -9.82 -0.70 -4.62
CA TYR A 82 -10.36 0.61 -4.29
C TYR A 82 -11.84 0.68 -4.64
N VAL A 83 -12.57 1.53 -3.91
CA VAL A 83 -14.00 1.82 -4.11
C VAL A 83 -14.15 3.31 -4.34
N VAL A 84 -14.98 3.69 -5.32
CA VAL A 84 -15.28 5.10 -5.60
C VAL A 84 -16.69 5.42 -5.11
N ASP A 85 -16.79 6.48 -4.30
CA ASP A 85 -18.06 7.06 -3.83
C ASP A 85 -18.62 8.07 -4.83
N GLY A 86 -19.87 7.88 -5.23
CA GLY A 86 -20.56 8.75 -6.17
C GLY A 86 -20.98 10.09 -5.58
N THR A 87 -21.16 10.17 -4.25
CA THR A 87 -21.60 11.40 -3.58
C THR A 87 -20.46 12.39 -3.41
N THR A 88 -19.32 11.93 -2.93
CA THR A 88 -18.15 12.79 -2.63
C THR A 88 -17.11 12.79 -3.73
N SER A 89 -17.15 11.81 -4.63
CA SER A 89 -16.12 11.53 -5.64
C SER A 89 -14.78 11.09 -5.02
N ASP A 90 -14.80 10.67 -3.77
CA ASP A 90 -13.60 10.14 -3.09
C ASP A 90 -13.30 8.70 -3.50
N ILE A 91 -12.03 8.33 -3.41
CA ILE A 91 -11.53 6.97 -3.64
C ILE A 91 -11.09 6.39 -2.30
N TYR A 92 -11.69 5.28 -1.93
CA TYR A 92 -11.38 4.57 -0.68
C TYR A 92 -10.60 3.29 -0.97
N ALA A 93 -9.50 3.07 -0.28
CA ALA A 93 -8.83 1.78 -0.29
C ALA A 93 -9.61 0.76 0.55
N LEU A 94 -9.78 -0.45 0.03
CA LEU A 94 -10.35 -1.55 0.83
C LEU A 94 -9.36 -1.95 1.93
N SER A 95 -9.87 -2.17 3.16
CA SER A 95 -9.06 -2.50 4.33
C SER A 95 -9.83 -3.49 5.23
N ASP A 96 -9.13 -4.41 5.88
CA ASP A 96 -9.68 -5.35 6.87
C ASP A 96 -9.55 -4.85 8.33
N GLY A 97 -8.96 -3.66 8.50
CA GLY A 97 -8.79 -3.01 9.81
C GLY A 97 -9.82 -1.92 10.09
N PRO A 98 -9.88 -1.41 11.35
CA PRO A 98 -10.64 -0.22 11.65
C PRO A 98 -10.20 0.90 10.71
N PRO A 99 -11.12 1.80 10.28
CA PRO A 99 -10.74 2.92 9.43
C PRO A 99 -9.60 3.66 10.11
N VAL A 100 -8.45 3.69 9.46
CA VAL A 100 -7.35 4.55 9.90
C VAL A 100 -7.84 5.98 9.70
N SER A 101 -8.38 6.55 10.77
CA SER A 101 -8.89 7.93 10.75
C SER A 101 -7.77 8.86 10.29
N GLY A 102 -7.81 9.28 9.03
CA GLY A 102 -6.90 10.26 8.45
C GLY A 102 -5.49 9.77 8.12
N GLY A 103 -5.22 8.45 8.12
CA GLY A 103 -3.89 7.90 7.83
C GLY A 103 -3.69 7.59 6.35
N VAL A 104 -2.57 8.03 5.82
CA VAL A 104 -2.09 7.68 4.49
C VAL A 104 -1.74 6.18 4.45
N VAL A 105 -2.17 5.48 3.42
CA VAL A 105 -1.70 4.12 3.14
C VAL A 105 -0.52 4.19 2.20
N ILE A 106 0.64 3.75 2.66
CA ILE A 106 1.85 3.76 1.85
C ILE A 106 1.75 2.70 0.76
N GLY A 107 1.81 3.13 -0.50
CA GLY A 107 1.81 2.28 -1.68
C GLY A 107 2.86 2.74 -2.69
N ALA A 108 2.87 2.15 -3.89
CA ALA A 108 3.86 2.44 -4.94
C ALA A 108 3.99 3.93 -5.29
N GLY A 109 2.92 4.71 -5.15
CA GLY A 109 2.94 6.16 -5.40
C GLY A 109 3.87 6.96 -4.47
N PHE A 110 4.37 6.37 -3.38
CA PHE A 110 5.37 7.00 -2.51
C PHE A 110 6.81 6.75 -2.94
N THR A 111 7.02 5.92 -3.96
CA THR A 111 8.34 5.73 -4.58
C THR A 111 8.78 7.03 -5.23
N GLY A 112 9.97 7.51 -4.87
CA GLY A 112 10.53 8.74 -5.42
C GLY A 112 11.55 9.42 -4.53
N ALA A 113 11.93 10.63 -4.92
CA ALA A 113 12.82 11.48 -4.15
C ALA A 113 12.02 12.38 -3.21
N TRP A 114 12.42 12.39 -1.95
CA TRP A 114 11.81 13.18 -0.88
C TRP A 114 12.87 14.06 -0.23
N TYR A 115 12.57 15.32 -0.02
CA TYR A 115 13.52 16.27 0.57
C TYR A 115 12.79 17.41 1.28
N ASP A 116 13.47 18.03 2.23
CA ASP A 116 13.04 19.27 2.87
C ASP A 116 13.78 20.44 2.21
N PRO A 117 13.07 21.39 1.57
CA PRO A 117 13.69 22.57 0.97
C PRO A 117 14.52 23.42 1.94
N ALA A 118 14.23 23.34 3.25
CA ALA A 118 14.98 24.04 4.28
C ALA A 118 16.30 23.35 4.65
N GLN A 119 16.52 22.10 4.18
CA GLN A 119 17.68 21.28 4.50
C GLN A 119 18.41 20.84 3.22
N ASP A 120 18.84 21.79 2.42
CA ASP A 120 19.52 21.52 1.15
C ASP A 120 20.73 20.59 1.34
N GLY A 121 20.88 19.64 0.43
CA GLY A 121 21.91 18.60 0.49
C GLY A 121 21.52 17.34 1.26
N HIS A 122 20.35 17.34 1.93
CA HIS A 122 19.74 16.14 2.51
C HIS A 122 18.59 15.66 1.64
N GLY A 123 18.36 14.34 1.60
CA GLY A 123 17.22 13.79 0.88
C GLY A 123 17.15 12.28 0.97
N LEU A 124 15.95 11.77 0.74
CA LEU A 124 15.65 10.34 0.74
C LEU A 124 15.29 9.92 -0.68
N LEU A 125 15.84 8.80 -1.11
CA LEU A 125 15.24 8.00 -2.19
C LEU A 125 14.46 6.87 -1.54
N ILE A 126 13.18 6.82 -1.81
CA ILE A 126 12.25 5.82 -1.28
C ILE A 126 11.80 4.93 -2.42
N GLU A 127 11.79 3.63 -2.19
CA GLU A 127 11.19 2.65 -3.09
C GLU A 127 10.28 1.71 -2.29
N VAL A 128 9.01 1.64 -2.68
CA VAL A 128 8.06 0.68 -2.14
C VAL A 128 8.22 -0.63 -2.90
N LEU A 129 8.67 -1.65 -2.17
CA LEU A 129 8.99 -2.97 -2.72
C LEU A 129 7.79 -3.93 -2.55
N PRO A 130 7.75 -5.02 -3.36
CA PRO A 130 6.82 -6.12 -3.13
C PRO A 130 6.92 -6.68 -1.71
N GLY A 131 5.81 -7.23 -1.20
CA GLY A 131 5.76 -7.78 0.16
C GLY A 131 5.69 -6.73 1.26
N ASN A 132 5.15 -5.56 0.94
CA ASN A 132 4.91 -4.47 1.91
C ASN A 132 6.20 -4.01 2.62
N GLN A 133 7.26 -3.86 1.83
CA GLN A 133 8.57 -3.39 2.29
C GLN A 133 8.88 -2.01 1.71
N MET A 134 9.68 -1.24 2.44
CA MET A 134 10.20 0.05 1.98
C MET A 134 11.73 0.02 2.02
N LEU A 135 12.34 0.31 0.87
CA LEU A 135 13.76 0.65 0.79
C LEU A 135 13.90 2.15 0.93
N VAL A 136 14.85 2.57 1.75
CA VAL A 136 15.26 3.98 1.87
C VAL A 136 16.76 4.09 1.72
N ALA A 137 17.19 4.98 0.84
CA ALA A 137 18.55 5.51 0.82
C ALA A 137 18.49 6.98 1.24
N TRP A 138 19.13 7.32 2.36
CA TRP A 138 19.17 8.68 2.88
C TRP A 138 20.55 9.29 2.61
N TYR A 139 20.59 10.31 1.78
CA TYR A 139 21.76 11.12 1.51
C TYR A 139 21.82 12.25 2.54
N THR A 140 22.95 12.37 3.22
CA THR A 140 23.10 13.28 4.36
C THR A 140 24.58 13.66 4.57
N PHE A 141 24.88 14.22 5.71
CA PHE A 141 26.24 14.56 6.12
C PHE A 141 26.60 13.90 7.44
N ARG A 142 27.89 13.72 7.68
CA ARG A 142 28.42 13.27 8.96
C ARG A 142 28.44 14.45 9.96
N PRO A 143 28.35 14.19 11.28
CA PRO A 143 28.44 15.25 12.30
C PRO A 143 29.73 16.06 12.20
N GLU A 144 30.84 15.42 11.83
CA GLU A 144 32.14 16.02 11.64
C GLU A 144 32.32 16.69 10.25
N GLY A 145 31.32 16.64 9.41
CA GLY A 145 31.36 17.12 8.04
C GLY A 145 31.64 16.03 7.00
N GLY A 146 31.42 16.36 5.73
CA GLY A 146 31.52 15.44 4.61
C GLY A 146 30.27 14.63 4.34
N GLN A 147 30.13 14.21 3.10
CA GLN A 147 28.96 13.46 2.62
C GLN A 147 28.87 12.06 3.24
N ALA A 148 27.66 11.65 3.49
CA ALA A 148 27.34 10.30 3.93
C ALA A 148 26.04 9.84 3.27
N TRP A 149 25.84 8.53 3.20
CA TRP A 149 24.57 7.95 2.86
C TRP A 149 24.37 6.67 3.66
N VAL A 150 23.15 6.44 4.05
CA VAL A 150 22.74 5.25 4.78
C VAL A 150 21.61 4.58 4.02
N ILE A 151 21.49 3.26 4.13
CA ILE A 151 20.50 2.50 3.39
C ILE A 151 19.91 1.41 4.27
N GLY A 152 18.64 1.13 4.07
CA GLY A 152 17.96 0.05 4.76
C GLY A 152 16.68 -0.37 4.06
N VAL A 153 16.16 -1.53 4.47
CA VAL A 153 14.86 -2.04 4.07
C VAL A 153 14.11 -2.43 5.34
N GLY A 154 12.84 -2.06 5.41
CA GLY A 154 11.99 -2.41 6.53
C GLY A 154 10.52 -2.55 6.16
N PRO A 155 9.70 -3.19 7.02
CA PRO A 155 8.29 -3.39 6.75
C PRO A 155 7.49 -2.08 6.82
N ILE A 156 6.49 -1.98 5.94
CA ILE A 156 5.47 -0.94 5.99
C ILE A 156 4.33 -1.42 6.89
N SER A 157 3.84 -0.53 7.77
CA SER A 157 2.69 -0.76 8.63
C SER A 157 1.81 0.50 8.67
N GLY A 158 0.73 0.49 7.90
CA GLY A 158 -0.18 1.62 7.76
C GLY A 158 0.50 2.84 7.14
N ASP A 159 0.58 3.93 7.91
CA ASP A 159 1.15 5.22 7.52
C ASP A 159 2.68 5.32 7.67
N ARG A 160 3.35 4.26 8.09
CA ARG A 160 4.78 4.31 8.47
C ARG A 160 5.56 3.08 8.07
N ALA A 161 6.88 3.25 8.02
CA ALA A 161 7.85 2.17 7.94
C ALA A 161 8.95 2.37 8.98
N VAL A 162 9.34 1.29 9.68
CA VAL A 162 10.46 1.28 10.63
C VAL A 162 11.61 0.50 9.98
N ILE A 163 12.72 1.18 9.76
CA ILE A 163 13.78 0.69 8.88
C ILE A 163 15.12 0.67 9.62
N PRO A 164 15.72 -0.51 9.85
CA PRO A 164 17.09 -0.59 10.30
C PRO A 164 18.03 -0.14 9.18
N MET A 165 18.90 0.82 9.51
CA MET A 165 19.80 1.45 8.54
C MET A 165 21.24 1.00 8.75
N THR A 166 21.95 0.87 7.64
CA THR A 166 23.39 0.58 7.62
C THR A 166 24.14 1.69 6.88
N ILE A 167 25.40 1.91 7.23
CA ILE A 167 26.29 2.80 6.51
C ILE A 167 27.35 1.98 5.76
N PRO A 168 27.29 1.87 4.42
CA PRO A 168 28.30 1.14 3.66
C PRO A 168 29.67 1.79 3.77
N ALA A 169 30.71 0.96 3.92
CA ALA A 169 32.09 1.39 4.03
C ALA A 169 33.04 0.42 3.30
N GLY A 170 34.30 0.79 3.10
CA GLY A 170 35.34 -0.02 2.51
C GLY A 170 35.34 -0.11 0.98
N GLY A 171 34.31 0.45 0.31
CA GLY A 171 34.23 0.45 -1.15
C GLY A 171 35.28 1.31 -1.82
N ARG A 172 35.73 0.89 -2.99
CA ARG A 172 36.60 1.69 -3.89
C ARG A 172 35.93 1.81 -5.26
N PHE A 173 36.17 2.91 -5.96
CA PHE A 173 35.70 3.07 -7.33
C PHE A 173 36.43 2.11 -8.28
N ILE A 174 35.78 1.70 -9.36
CA ILE A 174 36.39 0.92 -10.43
C ILE A 174 37.63 1.69 -11.02
N PRO A 175 38.67 0.96 -11.46
CA PRO A 175 38.81 -0.50 -11.57
C PRO A 175 39.23 -1.23 -10.27
N ASN A 176 39.41 -0.51 -9.16
CA ASN A 176 39.90 -1.08 -7.91
C ASN A 176 38.78 -1.54 -6.96
N PHE A 177 37.62 -1.87 -7.50
CA PHE A 177 36.47 -2.37 -6.74
C PHE A 177 36.76 -3.80 -6.23
N ASP A 178 36.61 -3.98 -4.90
CA ASP A 178 36.69 -5.27 -4.25
C ASP A 178 35.41 -5.49 -3.41
N PRO A 179 34.53 -6.41 -3.80
CA PRO A 179 33.31 -6.68 -3.05
C PRO A 179 33.56 -7.23 -1.65
N ALA A 180 34.70 -7.91 -1.41
CA ALA A 180 35.07 -8.45 -0.10
C ALA A 180 35.47 -7.35 0.91
N ALA A 181 35.85 -6.18 0.43
CA ALA A 181 36.17 -5.04 1.28
C ALA A 181 34.92 -4.27 1.77
N ILE A 182 33.74 -4.56 1.21
CA ILE A 182 32.50 -3.83 1.58
C ILE A 182 32.01 -4.31 2.94
N THR A 183 31.88 -3.37 3.86
CA THR A 183 31.23 -3.59 5.15
C THR A 183 29.93 -2.78 5.26
N ARG A 184 29.00 -3.25 6.10
CA ARG A 184 27.71 -2.60 6.34
C ARG A 184 27.43 -2.53 7.84
N PRO A 185 28.22 -1.75 8.61
CA PRO A 185 27.92 -1.58 10.02
C PRO A 185 26.54 -0.97 10.22
N ALA A 186 25.89 -1.33 11.33
CA ALA A 186 24.65 -0.70 11.73
C ALA A 186 24.89 0.80 11.94
N TRP A 187 23.94 1.61 11.44
CA TRP A 187 23.95 3.04 11.67
C TRP A 187 22.89 3.45 12.69
N GLY A 188 21.78 2.73 12.73
CA GLY A 188 20.65 3.01 13.62
C GLY A 188 19.34 2.62 12.99
N THR A 189 18.28 3.31 13.35
CA THR A 189 16.92 3.06 12.83
C THR A 189 16.28 4.38 12.43
N ILE A 190 15.55 4.37 11.32
CA ILE A 190 14.65 5.47 10.95
C ILE A 190 13.20 4.99 10.99
N THR A 191 12.30 5.92 11.30
CA THR A 191 10.86 5.77 11.12
C THR A 191 10.39 6.81 10.12
N VAL A 192 9.96 6.36 8.95
CA VAL A 192 9.36 7.24 7.94
C VAL A 192 7.84 7.18 8.13
N ARG A 193 7.19 8.33 8.24
CA ARG A 193 5.73 8.48 8.28
C ARG A 193 5.29 9.49 7.25
N PHE A 194 4.15 9.21 6.60
CA PHE A 194 3.52 10.15 5.68
C PHE A 194 2.23 10.70 6.28
N ASN A 195 2.06 12.00 6.20
CA ASN A 195 0.84 12.70 6.61
C ASN A 195 -0.16 12.80 5.46
N ASP A 196 0.36 12.93 4.25
CA ASP A 196 -0.37 12.97 2.97
C ASP A 196 0.55 12.55 1.82
N CYS A 197 0.09 12.67 0.57
CA CYS A 197 0.87 12.28 -0.61
C CYS A 197 2.11 13.14 -0.88
N ASN A 198 2.28 14.27 -0.21
CA ASN A 198 3.37 15.23 -0.44
C ASN A 198 4.16 15.57 0.82
N ASN A 199 3.68 15.16 1.99
CA ASN A 199 4.27 15.52 3.26
C ASN A 199 4.50 14.30 4.15
N GLY A 200 5.69 14.22 4.73
CA GLY A 200 6.08 13.17 5.65
C GLY A 200 7.05 13.65 6.72
N VAL A 201 7.33 12.80 7.67
CA VAL A 201 8.26 13.04 8.78
C VAL A 201 9.21 11.85 8.87
N VAL A 202 10.46 12.12 9.15
CA VAL A 202 11.49 11.12 9.43
C VAL A 202 12.01 11.33 10.86
N ASP A 203 11.74 10.35 11.71
CA ASP A 203 12.36 10.25 13.02
C ASP A 203 13.54 9.28 12.93
N TYR A 204 14.64 9.53 13.62
CA TYR A 204 15.81 8.65 13.60
C TYR A 204 16.49 8.51 14.95
N GLN A 205 17.14 7.37 15.13
CA GLN A 205 18.06 7.07 16.23
C GLN A 205 19.33 6.48 15.63
N SER A 206 20.43 7.23 15.69
CA SER A 206 21.76 6.73 15.29
C SER A 206 22.47 6.10 16.49
N THR A 207 23.29 5.08 16.21
CA THR A 207 24.17 4.44 17.20
C THR A 207 25.45 5.23 17.40
#